data_42b49114427c1ff191ebd33bac001767
#
_entry.id   42b49114427c1ff191ebd33bac001767
#
_cell.length_a   1.000
_cell.length_b   1.000
_cell.length_c   1.000
_cell.angle_alpha   90.00
_cell.angle_beta   90.00
_cell.angle_gamma   90.00
#
_symmetry.space_group_name_H-M   'P 1'
#
loop_
_entity.id
_entity.type
_entity.pdbx_description
1 polymer ?
#
loop_
_entity_poly.entity_id
_entity_poly.type
_entity_poly.pdbx_seq_one_letter_code
_entity_poly.pdbx_strand_id
1 'polypeptide(L)'
;MSHRILVVDNERSISGAVKDYFTAHGYNVDCAFDLQQAISNLDNSRYSVVIADLRLGGLDQMEGLRIVEYVRKNWPSMGVILLTAYGTPEAEAEAIRFGVDAFLKKPKPLSQIAQIVFGIVESMPEDQPTVTTTVST
;
A
#
# COMPACT_ATOMS: atom_id res chain seq x y z
N MET A 1 -5.93 -4.88 -17.45
CA MET A 1 -6.14 -5.51 -16.14
C MET A 1 -6.30 -4.46 -15.07
N SER A 2 -7.28 -4.63 -14.24
CA SER A 2 -7.43 -3.69 -13.13
C SER A 2 -6.49 -4.08 -11.99
N HIS A 3 -5.97 -3.05 -11.33
CA HIS A 3 -5.17 -3.22 -10.13
C HIS A 3 -6.00 -2.82 -8.92
N ARG A 4 -5.72 -3.46 -7.80
CA ARG A 4 -6.42 -3.20 -6.56
C ARG A 4 -5.45 -2.60 -5.55
N ILE A 5 -5.90 -1.54 -4.88
CA ILE A 5 -5.11 -0.84 -3.88
C ILE A 5 -5.80 -0.97 -2.53
N LEU A 6 -5.03 -1.23 -1.49
CA LEU A 6 -5.52 -1.17 -0.12
C LEU A 6 -5.00 0.09 0.54
N VAL A 7 -5.92 0.90 1.06
CA VAL A 7 -5.57 2.11 1.82
C VAL A 7 -5.85 1.85 3.28
N VAL A 8 -4.83 2.03 4.12
CA VAL A 8 -4.96 1.77 5.56
C VAL A 8 -4.66 3.06 6.30
N ASP A 9 -5.72 3.68 6.85
CA ASP A 9 -5.60 4.95 7.55
C ASP A 9 -6.83 5.10 8.43
N ASN A 10 -6.65 5.45 9.70
CA ASN A 10 -7.78 5.61 10.60
C ASN A 10 -8.50 6.95 10.43
N GLU A 11 -7.98 7.86 9.62
CA GLU A 11 -8.67 9.10 9.28
C GLU A 11 -9.51 8.88 8.03
N ARG A 12 -10.82 8.83 8.20
CA ARG A 12 -11.73 8.49 7.10
C ARG A 12 -11.72 9.53 5.98
N SER A 13 -11.45 10.79 6.30
CA SER A 13 -11.36 11.82 5.27
C SER A 13 -10.19 11.58 4.33
N ILE A 14 -9.07 11.11 4.87
CA ILE A 14 -7.89 10.80 4.06
C ILE A 14 -8.13 9.52 3.25
N SER A 15 -8.64 8.49 3.89
CA SER A 15 -8.96 7.23 3.19
C SER A 15 -9.91 7.47 2.05
N GLY A 16 -10.96 8.28 2.29
CA GLY A 16 -11.94 8.58 1.27
C GLY A 16 -11.37 9.36 0.10
N ALA A 17 -10.52 10.35 0.39
CA ALA A 17 -9.91 11.15 -0.67
C ALA A 17 -8.99 10.30 -1.55
N VAL A 18 -8.18 9.44 -0.93
CA VAL A 18 -7.30 8.55 -1.68
C VAL A 18 -8.11 7.57 -2.50
N LYS A 19 -9.16 6.99 -1.89
CA LYS A 19 -10.03 6.06 -2.61
C LYS A 19 -10.66 6.71 -3.83
N ASP A 20 -11.23 7.90 -3.66
CA ASP A 20 -11.90 8.58 -4.76
C ASP A 20 -10.93 8.89 -5.89
N TYR A 21 -9.74 9.35 -5.53
CA TYR A 21 -8.74 9.70 -6.52
C TYR A 21 -8.33 8.49 -7.37
N PHE A 22 -8.00 7.39 -6.72
CA PHE A 22 -7.53 6.21 -7.44
C PHE A 22 -8.67 5.48 -8.15
N THR A 23 -9.87 5.50 -7.60
CA THR A 23 -11.02 4.96 -8.30
C THR A 23 -11.26 5.71 -9.62
N ALA A 24 -11.10 7.03 -9.60
CA ALA A 24 -11.23 7.83 -10.80
C ALA A 24 -10.17 7.49 -11.85
N HIS A 25 -9.04 6.91 -11.43
CA HIS A 25 -7.97 6.50 -12.34
C HIS A 25 -8.04 5.01 -12.71
N GLY A 26 -9.16 4.36 -12.43
CA GLY A 26 -9.39 2.98 -12.87
C GLY A 26 -8.95 1.90 -11.92
N TYR A 27 -8.58 2.25 -10.69
CA TYR A 27 -8.19 1.26 -9.69
C TYR A 27 -9.39 0.83 -8.86
N ASN A 28 -9.34 -0.40 -8.39
CA ASN A 28 -10.26 -0.87 -7.35
C ASN A 28 -9.61 -0.60 -6.00
N VAL A 29 -10.30 0.10 -5.11
CA VAL A 29 -9.72 0.53 -3.84
C VAL A 29 -10.55 0.03 -2.69
N ASP A 30 -9.91 -0.64 -1.74
CA ASP A 30 -10.50 -1.01 -0.46
C ASP A 30 -9.83 -0.18 0.62
N CYS A 31 -10.58 0.11 1.69
CA CYS A 31 -10.08 0.85 2.83
C CYS A 31 -10.13 -0.01 4.08
N ALA A 32 -9.08 0.08 4.89
CA ALA A 32 -9.04 -0.50 6.21
C ALA A 32 -8.66 0.61 7.19
N PHE A 33 -9.17 0.54 8.41
CA PHE A 33 -9.03 1.66 9.35
C PHE A 33 -8.15 1.31 10.54
N ASP A 34 -7.71 0.07 10.64
CA ASP A 34 -6.77 -0.36 11.68
C ASP A 34 -5.97 -1.55 11.15
N LEU A 35 -5.03 -1.99 11.97
CA LEU A 35 -4.13 -3.08 11.59
C LEU A 35 -4.89 -4.39 11.36
N GLN A 36 -5.85 -4.69 12.22
CA GLN A 36 -6.59 -5.94 12.12
C GLN A 36 -7.40 -6.01 10.83
N GLN A 37 -8.08 -4.91 10.48
CA GLN A 37 -8.81 -4.84 9.23
C GLN A 37 -7.88 -4.97 8.03
N ALA A 38 -6.71 -4.35 8.10
CA ALA A 38 -5.73 -4.43 7.02
C ALA A 38 -5.29 -5.87 6.79
N ILE A 39 -4.97 -6.58 7.87
CA ILE A 39 -4.55 -7.98 7.77
C ILE A 39 -5.68 -8.82 7.17
N SER A 40 -6.91 -8.60 7.63
CA SER A 40 -8.06 -9.32 7.10
C SER A 40 -8.24 -9.07 5.61
N ASN A 41 -8.13 -7.82 5.17
CA ASN A 41 -8.22 -7.49 3.74
C ASN A 41 -7.11 -8.16 2.94
N LEU A 42 -5.89 -8.11 3.45
CA LEU A 42 -4.75 -8.72 2.77
C LEU A 42 -4.90 -10.23 2.63
N ASP A 43 -5.46 -10.88 3.64
CA ASP A 43 -5.67 -12.34 3.61
C ASP A 43 -6.76 -12.75 2.64
N ASN A 44 -7.71 -11.86 2.35
CA ASN A 44 -8.90 -12.20 1.59
C ASN A 44 -8.93 -11.65 0.17
N SER A 45 -8.01 -10.78 -0.20
CA SER A 45 -7.98 -10.19 -1.53
C SER A 45 -6.54 -9.99 -1.99
N ARG A 46 -6.38 -9.87 -3.29
CA ARG A 46 -5.07 -9.60 -3.89
C ARG A 46 -4.94 -8.11 -4.17
N TYR A 47 -3.85 -7.53 -3.73
CA TYR A 47 -3.57 -6.11 -3.94
C TYR A 47 -2.26 -5.95 -4.69
N SER A 48 -2.20 -4.89 -5.52
CA SER A 48 -0.95 -4.50 -6.17
C SER A 48 -0.13 -3.60 -5.26
N VAL A 49 -0.79 -2.72 -4.52
CA VAL A 49 -0.13 -1.74 -3.66
C VAL A 49 -0.94 -1.53 -2.39
N VAL A 50 -0.24 -1.39 -1.28
CA VAL A 50 -0.82 -0.96 0.00
C VAL A 50 -0.28 0.43 0.31
N ILE A 51 -1.17 1.35 0.64
CA ILE A 51 -0.80 2.68 1.13
C ILE A 51 -1.26 2.74 2.57
N ALA A 52 -0.34 2.82 3.52
CA ALA A 52 -0.66 2.72 4.93
C ALA A 52 -0.06 3.87 5.73
N ASP A 53 -0.79 4.28 6.76
CA ASP A 53 -0.25 5.19 7.76
C ASP A 53 0.61 4.41 8.74
N LEU A 54 1.63 5.05 9.27
CA LEU A 54 2.50 4.46 10.29
C LEU A 54 1.75 4.25 11.60
N ARG A 55 0.91 5.21 11.98
CA ARG A 55 0.12 5.18 13.20
C ARG A 55 -1.34 4.95 12.86
N LEU A 56 -1.91 3.90 13.44
CA LEU A 56 -3.30 3.51 13.14
C LEU A 56 -4.22 3.60 14.35
N GLY A 57 -3.78 4.33 15.39
CA GLY A 57 -4.62 4.60 16.56
C GLY A 57 -4.58 3.55 17.65
N GLY A 58 -3.79 2.50 17.48
CA GLY A 58 -3.60 1.49 18.51
C GLY A 58 -2.53 1.89 19.51
N LEU A 59 -2.21 0.98 20.41
CA LEU A 59 -1.16 1.20 21.41
C LEU A 59 0.23 1.20 20.82
N ASP A 60 0.44 0.40 19.78
CA ASP A 60 1.69 0.39 19.04
C ASP A 60 1.70 1.58 18.09
N GLN A 61 2.67 2.47 18.26
CA GLN A 61 2.73 3.68 17.45
C GLN A 61 3.35 3.44 16.08
N MET A 62 3.72 2.21 15.79
CA MET A 62 4.33 1.86 14.51
C MET A 62 3.62 0.69 13.84
N GLU A 63 2.30 0.69 13.93
CA GLU A 63 1.49 -0.40 13.36
C GLU A 63 1.67 -0.52 11.85
N GLY A 64 1.92 0.60 11.17
CA GLY A 64 2.18 0.56 9.74
C GLY A 64 3.41 -0.27 9.38
N LEU A 65 4.41 -0.33 10.26
CA LEU A 65 5.58 -1.18 10.03
C LEU A 65 5.20 -2.67 10.07
N ARG A 66 4.21 -3.02 10.89
CA ARG A 66 3.71 -4.40 10.92
C ARG A 66 3.09 -4.78 9.59
N ILE A 67 2.43 -3.84 8.94
CA ILE A 67 1.86 -4.06 7.60
C ILE A 67 2.98 -4.31 6.59
N VAL A 68 4.03 -3.48 6.61
CA VAL A 68 5.17 -3.66 5.71
C VAL A 68 5.78 -5.05 5.89
N GLU A 69 6.01 -5.42 7.13
CA GLU A 69 6.58 -6.72 7.50
C GLU A 69 5.71 -7.86 6.98
N TYR A 70 4.42 -7.77 7.23
CA TYR A 70 3.46 -8.80 6.84
C TYR A 70 3.40 -8.96 5.32
N VAL A 71 3.35 -7.86 4.61
CA VAL A 71 3.30 -7.86 3.15
C VAL A 71 4.57 -8.48 2.58
N ARG A 72 5.73 -8.05 3.05
CA ARG A 72 7.00 -8.57 2.51
C ARG A 72 7.18 -10.05 2.76
N LYS A 73 6.69 -10.52 3.90
CA LYS A 73 6.78 -11.95 4.23
C LYS A 73 5.87 -12.79 3.33
N ASN A 74 4.66 -12.29 3.05
CA ASN A 74 3.64 -13.09 2.38
C ASN A 74 3.50 -12.79 0.88
N TRP A 75 3.77 -11.56 0.45
CA TRP A 75 3.65 -11.14 -0.94
C TRP A 75 4.82 -10.24 -1.30
N PRO A 76 6.01 -10.81 -1.54
CA PRO A 76 7.23 -10.00 -1.71
C PRO A 76 7.19 -8.98 -2.85
N SER A 77 6.35 -9.22 -3.86
CA SER A 77 6.26 -8.32 -5.02
C SER A 77 5.23 -7.21 -4.86
N MET A 78 4.44 -7.24 -3.80
CA MET A 78 3.42 -6.22 -3.58
C MET A 78 4.08 -4.89 -3.21
N GLY A 79 3.58 -3.78 -3.78
CA GLY A 79 4.07 -2.47 -3.40
C GLY A 79 3.57 -2.06 -2.02
N VAL A 80 4.42 -1.41 -1.23
CA VAL A 80 4.01 -0.88 0.06
C VAL A 80 4.54 0.53 0.19
N ILE A 81 3.63 1.47 0.48
CA ILE A 81 3.95 2.87 0.71
C ILE A 81 3.47 3.24 2.10
N LEU A 82 4.33 3.87 2.89
CA LEU A 82 3.90 4.47 4.15
C LEU A 82 3.71 5.98 3.93
N LEU A 83 2.57 6.49 4.38
CA LEU A 83 2.21 7.90 4.26
C LEU A 83 1.78 8.38 5.64
N THR A 84 2.60 9.20 6.29
CA THR A 84 2.38 9.51 7.71
C THR A 84 2.72 10.95 8.06
N ALA A 85 1.97 11.50 9.03
CA ALA A 85 2.30 12.78 9.64
C ALA A 85 3.37 12.64 10.72
N TYR A 86 3.73 11.41 11.09
CA TYR A 86 4.59 11.13 12.24
C TYR A 86 5.94 10.53 11.84
N GLY A 87 6.42 10.90 10.65
CA GLY A 87 7.69 10.38 10.18
C GLY A 87 8.87 10.98 10.92
N THR A 88 9.75 10.12 11.42
CA THR A 88 11.02 10.50 11.98
C THR A 88 12.12 9.80 11.20
N PRO A 89 13.37 10.26 11.28
CA PRO A 89 14.46 9.54 10.62
C PRO A 89 14.57 8.10 11.09
N GLU A 90 14.30 7.84 12.36
CA GLU A 90 14.35 6.48 12.91
C GLU A 90 13.25 5.61 12.32
N ALA A 91 12.04 6.14 12.23
CA ALA A 91 10.92 5.41 11.65
C ALA A 91 11.15 5.12 10.17
N GLU A 92 11.69 6.10 9.46
CA GLU A 92 12.00 5.93 8.04
C GLU A 92 13.06 4.86 7.84
N ALA A 93 14.10 4.85 8.67
CA ALA A 93 15.16 3.86 8.59
C ALA A 93 14.61 2.45 8.83
N GLU A 94 13.72 2.30 9.81
CA GLU A 94 13.07 1.02 10.08
C GLU A 94 12.21 0.58 8.90
N ALA A 95 11.46 1.51 8.33
CA ALA A 95 10.58 1.21 7.19
C ALA A 95 11.41 0.71 5.99
N ILE A 96 12.52 1.38 5.72
CA ILE A 96 13.42 0.97 4.64
C ILE A 96 13.96 -0.41 4.91
N ARG A 97 14.35 -0.68 6.14
CA ARG A 97 14.91 -1.97 6.53
C ARG A 97 13.89 -3.10 6.35
N PHE A 98 12.61 -2.82 6.61
CA PHE A 98 11.54 -3.79 6.41
C PHE A 98 11.11 -3.90 4.94
N GLY A 99 11.61 -3.04 4.06
CA GLY A 99 11.37 -3.19 2.62
C GLY A 99 10.23 -2.35 2.07
N VAL A 100 9.95 -1.18 2.66
CA VAL A 100 8.98 -0.25 2.12
C VAL A 100 9.48 0.31 0.79
N ASP A 101 8.55 0.52 -0.16
CA ASP A 101 8.91 1.09 -1.46
C ASP A 101 9.00 2.60 -1.41
N ALA A 102 8.24 3.24 -0.52
CA ALA A 102 8.30 4.69 -0.33
C ALA A 102 7.82 5.05 1.07
N PHE A 103 8.48 6.04 1.65
CA PHE A 103 8.11 6.59 2.95
C PHE A 103 7.84 8.07 2.74
N LEU A 104 6.58 8.48 2.85
CA LEU A 104 6.13 9.81 2.51
C LEU A 104 5.56 10.52 3.72
N LYS A 105 5.80 11.81 3.80
CA LYS A 105 5.29 12.64 4.89
C LYS A 105 4.04 13.37 4.46
N LYS A 106 3.01 13.36 5.31
CA LYS A 106 1.79 14.15 5.10
C LYS A 106 2.08 15.62 5.42
N PRO A 107 1.46 16.56 4.74
CA PRO A 107 0.58 16.38 3.59
C PRO A 107 1.38 16.14 2.31
N LYS A 108 0.83 15.31 1.43
CA LYS A 108 1.45 14.99 0.15
C LYS A 108 0.36 15.07 -0.92
N PRO A 109 0.57 15.80 -2.01
CA PRO A 109 -0.44 15.85 -3.07
C PRO A 109 -0.75 14.49 -3.62
N LEU A 110 -2.03 14.23 -3.88
CA LEU A 110 -2.47 12.93 -4.39
C LEU A 110 -1.80 12.60 -5.73
N SER A 111 -1.56 13.61 -6.57
CA SER A 111 -0.89 13.40 -7.84
C SER A 111 0.53 12.85 -7.66
N GLN A 112 1.23 13.26 -6.62
CA GLN A 112 2.56 12.74 -6.34
C GLN A 112 2.53 11.32 -5.82
N ILE A 113 1.56 11.02 -4.96
CA ILE A 113 1.36 9.64 -4.50
C ILE A 113 1.04 8.75 -5.68
N ALA A 114 0.18 9.24 -6.59
CA ALA A 114 -0.23 8.50 -7.77
C ALA A 114 0.95 8.17 -8.68
N GLN A 115 1.89 9.11 -8.86
CA GLN A 115 3.05 8.84 -9.68
C GLN A 115 3.89 7.69 -9.13
N ILE A 116 4.02 7.64 -7.81
CA ILE A 116 4.75 6.54 -7.17
C ILE A 116 4.02 5.22 -7.38
N VAL A 117 2.70 5.22 -7.17
CA VAL A 117 1.88 4.03 -7.38
C VAL A 117 1.99 3.54 -8.82
N PHE A 118 1.84 4.47 -9.79
CA PHE A 118 1.90 4.12 -11.21
C PHE A 118 3.27 3.51 -11.55
N GLY A 119 4.35 4.07 -11.01
CA GLY A 119 5.68 3.53 -11.22
C GLY A 119 5.84 2.11 -10.67
N ILE A 120 5.30 1.86 -9.49
CA ILE A 120 5.33 0.53 -8.91
C ILE A 120 4.53 -0.46 -9.75
N VAL A 121 3.32 -0.08 -10.15
CA VAL A 121 2.44 -0.95 -10.93
C VAL A 121 3.05 -1.26 -12.30
N GLU A 122 3.65 -0.25 -12.94
CA GLU A 122 4.28 -0.44 -14.25
C GLU A 122 5.46 -1.40 -14.20
N SER A 123 6.15 -1.45 -13.07
CA SER A 123 7.32 -2.34 -12.93
C SER A 123 6.94 -3.75 -12.56
N MET A 124 5.67 -4.01 -12.28
CA MET A 124 5.21 -5.35 -11.91
C MET A 124 5.11 -6.24 -13.13
N PRO A 125 5.37 -7.55 -12.97
CA PRO A 125 5.11 -8.49 -14.06
C PRO A 125 3.64 -8.48 -14.42
N GLU A 126 3.34 -8.76 -15.68
CA GLU A 126 1.97 -8.91 -16.12
C GLU A 126 1.27 -9.99 -15.31
N ASP A 127 0.06 -9.73 -14.90
CA ASP A 127 -0.74 -10.71 -14.20
C ASP A 127 -1.41 -11.62 -15.22
N GLN A 128 -0.58 -12.32 -16.00
CA GLN A 128 -1.04 -13.17 -17.08
C GLN A 128 -1.07 -14.60 -16.63
N PRO A 129 -2.07 -15.24 -16.93
CA PRO A 129 -2.03 -16.69 -16.81
C PRO A 129 -1.19 -17.27 -17.88
N THR A 130 -0.79 -16.61 -18.73
CA THR A 130 -0.21 -16.90 -19.56
C THR A 130 0.87 -17.15 -19.66
N VAL A 131 0.70 -16.80 -19.49
CA VAL A 131 1.30 -17.06 -19.57
C VAL A 131 1.73 -17.78 -19.93
N THR A 132 1.29 -17.59 -19.74
CA THR A 132 1.46 -18.24 -19.93
C THR A 132 2.00 -18.78 -20.49
N THR A 133 1.71 -18.67 -20.42
CA THR A 133 1.98 -19.20 -20.83
C THR A 133 2.68 -19.56 -21.49
N THR A 134 2.43 -19.37 -21.53
CA THR A 134 2.86 -19.74 -22.03
C THR A 134 3.66 -20.05 -22.54
N VAL A 135 3.49 -19.89 -22.52
CA VAL A 135 4.01 -20.24 -22.88
C VAL A 135 4.70 -20.64 -23.35
N SER A 136 4.41 -20.60 -23.38
CA SER A 136 4.79 -21.06 -23.71
C SER A 136 5.53 -21.32 -24.15
N THR A 137 5.39 -21.27 -24.29
CA THR A 137 5.88 -21.56 -24.50
C THR A 137 6.53 -21.78 -24.64
#